data_7ed0e212e57f9d083380a214f44c0f87
#
_entry.id   7ed0e212e57f9d083380a214f44c0f87
#
_cell.length_a   1.000
_cell.length_b   1.000
_cell.length_c   1.000
_cell.angle_alpha   90.00
_cell.angle_beta   90.00
_cell.angle_gamma   90.00
#
_symmetry.space_group_name_H-M   'P 1'
#
loop_
_entity.id
_entity.type
_entity.pdbx_description
1 polymer ?
#
loop_
_entity_poly.entity_id
_entity_poly.type
_entity_poly.pdbx_seq_one_letter_code
_entity_poly.pdbx_strand_id
1 'polypeptide(L)'
;MYQALYRKCRPKTFSDVVGQEHVTETLQRQVAEGRLSHAYLFTGTRGTGKTTCAKILAKAVNCEHPENGNPCNKCSSCLGIESGGFLDVMELDAASNNGVDHVRALRDEAIYSPAQVKKRVYIIDEVHMLSIAAFNALLKILEEPPEHLMFILATTELHKVPATILSRCQRFAFRRILPREIVGRLNYIAEQEGIDLRPDGAELLAHIADGALRDALSLLDQCAAAGGTIDSAAVLDALGLAGNLQTAQLMDCVLRRDTKAALLLLHWLYGSGKDVGAVLGELSALARDLLISKTAPEGGAALLTGGYDSQTMDGLLRQADSARLIAICTTLQRTAADMNVSVNRRTDAELCLLKLCDETLSGDLSAINARLARLEQQMTAGVRYAAAESTAQVVPAPAEKPAPARAAAKPTAVEDEAPPPWEDSVPAPADESFDDAPPPYGEPAEPERPQSATPAPAPQAAEPKVEAPKLTGDSDIWLALMESYKNRLTPDKRAFVGQADGRLANGVLTVYCPTAVTKAMLDTEAVAAVLREVTGQSVGQAIAVRFVVGEPEDGKKRDKFQDLLRMGSKFDNFNIK
;
A
#
# COMPACT_ATOMS: atom_id res chain seq x y z
N MET A 1 -27.28 -24.74 1.76
CA MET A 1 -26.52 -23.53 2.15
C MET A 1 -25.94 -22.93 0.88
N TYR A 2 -26.16 -21.65 0.63
CA TYR A 2 -25.63 -20.95 -0.56
C TYR A 2 -24.11 -20.93 -0.53
N GLN A 3 -23.49 -21.24 -1.68
CA GLN A 3 -22.04 -21.21 -1.85
C GLN A 3 -21.68 -20.23 -2.98
N ALA A 4 -20.82 -19.26 -2.69
CA ALA A 4 -20.42 -18.25 -3.66
C ALA A 4 -19.83 -18.87 -4.93
N LEU A 5 -20.12 -18.27 -6.11
CA LEU A 5 -19.75 -18.79 -7.42
C LEU A 5 -18.24 -19.06 -7.55
N TYR A 6 -17.39 -18.20 -7.02
CA TYR A 6 -15.94 -18.40 -7.07
C TYR A 6 -15.44 -19.63 -6.32
N ARG A 7 -16.21 -20.17 -5.35
CA ARG A 7 -15.93 -21.43 -4.66
C ARG A 7 -16.54 -22.62 -5.38
N LYS A 8 -17.82 -22.51 -5.77
CA LYS A 8 -18.59 -23.57 -6.45
C LYS A 8 -17.98 -23.92 -7.81
N CYS A 9 -17.61 -22.92 -8.61
CA CYS A 9 -17.07 -23.05 -9.96
C CYS A 9 -15.53 -23.10 -10.01
N ARG A 10 -14.87 -23.42 -8.87
CA ARG A 10 -13.42 -23.53 -8.81
C ARG A 10 -12.94 -24.68 -9.72
N PRO A 11 -11.93 -24.45 -10.60
CA PRO A 11 -11.36 -25.49 -11.45
C PRO A 11 -10.90 -26.72 -10.66
N LYS A 12 -11.23 -27.92 -11.17
CA LYS A 12 -10.89 -29.20 -10.53
C LYS A 12 -9.78 -29.94 -11.25
N THR A 13 -9.51 -29.59 -12.52
CA THR A 13 -8.44 -30.14 -13.35
C THR A 13 -7.58 -29.03 -13.94
N PHE A 14 -6.38 -29.35 -14.42
CA PHE A 14 -5.53 -28.37 -15.10
C PHE A 14 -6.18 -27.83 -16.37
N SER A 15 -6.97 -28.67 -17.07
CA SER A 15 -7.67 -28.27 -18.28
C SER A 15 -8.81 -27.27 -18.05
N ASP A 16 -9.34 -27.16 -16.83
CA ASP A 16 -10.39 -26.21 -16.47
C ASP A 16 -9.83 -24.81 -16.12
N VAL A 17 -8.51 -24.69 -15.95
CA VAL A 17 -7.87 -23.42 -15.59
C VAL A 17 -7.73 -22.56 -16.81
N VAL A 18 -8.31 -21.36 -16.76
CA VAL A 18 -8.37 -20.44 -17.89
C VAL A 18 -7.15 -19.50 -17.92
N GLY A 19 -6.57 -19.28 -19.11
CA GLY A 19 -5.54 -18.28 -19.39
C GLY A 19 -4.16 -18.58 -18.80
N GLN A 20 -3.89 -19.84 -18.41
CA GLN A 20 -2.61 -20.25 -17.81
C GLN A 20 -2.01 -21.49 -18.47
N GLU A 21 -2.26 -21.71 -19.77
CA GLU A 21 -1.88 -22.94 -20.51
C GLU A 21 -0.38 -23.24 -20.36
N HIS A 22 0.48 -22.22 -20.42
CA HIS A 22 1.93 -22.35 -20.26
C HIS A 22 2.37 -22.91 -18.89
N VAL A 23 1.55 -22.72 -17.85
CA VAL A 23 1.77 -23.30 -16.51
C VAL A 23 1.13 -24.69 -16.44
N THR A 24 -0.15 -24.78 -16.80
CA THR A 24 -0.95 -26.00 -16.61
C THR A 24 -0.44 -27.17 -17.47
N GLU A 25 -0.07 -26.94 -18.73
CA GLU A 25 0.53 -27.97 -19.60
C GLU A 25 1.86 -28.48 -19.06
N THR A 26 2.69 -27.59 -18.53
CA THR A 26 3.98 -27.97 -17.96
C THR A 26 3.80 -28.81 -16.71
N LEU A 27 2.93 -28.38 -15.77
CA LEU A 27 2.63 -29.13 -14.55
C LEU A 27 2.00 -30.49 -14.86
N GLN A 28 1.06 -30.51 -15.79
CA GLN A 28 0.38 -31.73 -16.25
C GLN A 28 1.37 -32.76 -16.81
N ARG A 29 2.32 -32.30 -17.66
CA ARG A 29 3.38 -33.13 -18.20
C ARG A 29 4.30 -33.69 -17.12
N GLN A 30 4.73 -32.82 -16.15
CA GLN A 30 5.56 -33.27 -15.05
C GLN A 30 4.90 -34.33 -14.19
N VAL A 31 3.59 -34.22 -13.95
CA VAL A 31 2.83 -35.24 -13.21
C VAL A 31 2.75 -36.53 -14.03
N ALA A 32 2.47 -36.46 -15.34
CA ALA A 32 2.36 -37.63 -16.21
C ALA A 32 3.70 -38.40 -16.35
N GLU A 33 4.82 -37.66 -16.41
CA GLU A 33 6.17 -38.25 -16.52
C GLU A 33 6.78 -38.63 -15.15
N GLY A 34 6.13 -38.28 -14.03
CA GLY A 34 6.66 -38.50 -12.68
C GLY A 34 7.88 -37.65 -12.33
N ARG A 35 8.15 -36.59 -13.11
CA ARG A 35 9.30 -35.67 -12.91
C ARG A 35 8.92 -34.46 -12.06
N LEU A 36 8.65 -34.69 -10.78
CA LEU A 36 8.19 -33.67 -9.86
C LEU A 36 9.35 -33.02 -9.13
N SER A 37 9.30 -31.69 -8.99
CA SER A 37 10.18 -30.94 -8.10
C SER A 37 9.74 -31.07 -6.64
N HIS A 38 10.67 -30.96 -5.70
CA HIS A 38 10.38 -30.92 -4.27
C HIS A 38 9.74 -29.59 -3.84
N ALA A 39 9.95 -28.50 -4.60
CA ALA A 39 9.40 -27.19 -4.29
C ALA A 39 9.00 -26.42 -5.55
N TYR A 40 7.79 -25.87 -5.51
CA TYR A 40 7.21 -25.02 -6.53
C TYR A 40 6.95 -23.63 -5.97
N LEU A 41 7.16 -22.59 -6.78
CA LEU A 41 6.81 -21.22 -6.43
C LEU A 41 5.91 -20.62 -7.52
N PHE A 42 4.66 -20.36 -7.17
CA PHE A 42 3.66 -19.73 -8.02
C PHE A 42 3.61 -18.23 -7.76
N THR A 43 3.88 -17.44 -8.78
CA THR A 43 3.94 -15.98 -8.68
C THR A 43 2.90 -15.34 -9.59
N GLY A 44 2.39 -14.17 -9.25
CA GLY A 44 1.43 -13.41 -10.07
C GLY A 44 0.37 -12.71 -9.26
N THR A 45 -0.43 -11.87 -9.90
CA THR A 45 -1.47 -11.08 -9.24
C THR A 45 -2.54 -11.95 -8.57
N ARG A 46 -3.28 -11.38 -7.62
CA ARG A 46 -4.38 -12.06 -6.94
C ARG A 46 -5.44 -12.49 -7.96
N GLY A 47 -6.14 -13.59 -7.69
CA GLY A 47 -7.28 -14.04 -8.51
C GLY A 47 -6.92 -14.78 -9.81
N THR A 48 -5.63 -14.97 -10.15
CA THR A 48 -5.16 -15.61 -11.40
C THR A 48 -5.09 -17.14 -11.36
N GLY A 49 -5.43 -17.78 -10.24
CA GLY A 49 -5.51 -19.25 -10.13
C GLY A 49 -4.35 -19.95 -9.43
N LYS A 50 -3.40 -19.23 -8.79
CA LYS A 50 -2.23 -19.81 -8.08
C LYS A 50 -2.62 -20.91 -7.09
N THR A 51 -3.44 -20.58 -6.10
CA THR A 51 -3.88 -21.51 -5.05
C THR A 51 -4.76 -22.64 -5.62
N THR A 52 -5.48 -22.37 -6.71
CA THR A 52 -6.27 -23.38 -7.43
C THR A 52 -5.35 -24.42 -8.09
N CYS A 53 -4.35 -23.96 -8.85
CA CYS A 53 -3.35 -24.86 -9.45
C CYS A 53 -2.55 -25.61 -8.39
N ALA A 54 -2.23 -24.98 -7.25
CA ALA A 54 -1.58 -25.66 -6.12
C ALA A 54 -2.41 -26.85 -5.61
N LYS A 55 -3.72 -26.66 -5.42
CA LYS A 55 -4.64 -27.73 -5.00
C LYS A 55 -4.79 -28.82 -6.06
N ILE A 56 -4.87 -28.46 -7.35
CA ILE A 56 -4.93 -29.41 -8.45
C ILE A 56 -3.64 -30.24 -8.48
N LEU A 57 -2.47 -29.60 -8.36
CA LEU A 57 -1.18 -30.30 -8.34
C LEU A 57 -1.09 -31.25 -7.13
N ALA A 58 -1.46 -30.82 -5.95
CA ALA A 58 -1.49 -31.67 -4.75
C ALA A 58 -2.40 -32.90 -4.92
N LYS A 59 -3.57 -32.72 -5.53
CA LYS A 59 -4.47 -33.83 -5.87
C LYS A 59 -3.88 -34.76 -6.97
N ALA A 60 -3.31 -34.16 -8.02
CA ALA A 60 -2.78 -34.93 -9.17
C ALA A 60 -1.62 -35.83 -8.77
N VAL A 61 -0.70 -35.34 -7.94
CA VAL A 61 0.45 -36.10 -7.42
C VAL A 61 0.02 -37.26 -6.53
N ASN A 62 -1.03 -37.06 -5.73
CA ASN A 62 -1.54 -38.06 -4.80
C ASN A 62 -2.68 -38.93 -5.38
N CYS A 63 -3.10 -38.67 -6.61
CA CYS A 63 -4.18 -39.38 -7.24
C CYS A 63 -3.83 -40.88 -7.46
N GLU A 64 -4.80 -41.75 -7.18
CA GLU A 64 -4.65 -43.19 -7.42
C GLU A 64 -4.70 -43.52 -8.91
N HIS A 65 -5.53 -42.78 -9.66
CA HIS A 65 -5.78 -42.99 -11.09
C HIS A 65 -5.70 -41.65 -11.84
N PRO A 66 -4.49 -41.06 -12.02
CA PRO A 66 -4.35 -39.83 -12.77
C PRO A 66 -4.63 -40.04 -14.25
N GLU A 67 -5.41 -39.16 -14.87
CA GLU A 67 -5.73 -39.20 -16.30
C GLU A 67 -4.93 -38.11 -17.02
N ASN A 68 -3.95 -38.48 -17.83
CA ASN A 68 -3.08 -37.55 -18.55
C ASN A 68 -2.49 -36.44 -17.65
N GLY A 69 -2.08 -36.79 -16.42
CA GLY A 69 -1.55 -35.83 -15.45
C GLY A 69 -2.59 -35.02 -14.69
N ASN A 70 -3.89 -35.14 -14.98
CA ASN A 70 -4.98 -34.56 -14.20
C ASN A 70 -5.41 -35.47 -13.06
N PRO A 71 -5.90 -34.91 -11.93
CA PRO A 71 -6.52 -35.69 -10.87
C PRO A 71 -7.87 -36.25 -11.32
N CYS A 72 -8.19 -37.51 -10.99
CA CYS A 72 -9.47 -38.14 -11.35
C CYS A 72 -10.69 -37.52 -10.57
N ASN A 73 -10.46 -36.83 -9.49
CA ASN A 73 -11.47 -36.22 -8.60
C ASN A 73 -12.53 -37.20 -8.03
N LYS A 74 -12.27 -38.49 -8.09
CA LYS A 74 -13.23 -39.57 -7.68
C LYS A 74 -12.63 -40.54 -6.66
N CYS A 75 -11.30 -40.73 -6.64
CA CYS A 75 -10.63 -41.65 -5.71
C CYS A 75 -10.61 -41.10 -4.28
N SER A 76 -10.27 -41.96 -3.32
CA SER A 76 -10.24 -41.62 -1.90
C SER A 76 -9.30 -40.48 -1.61
N SER A 77 -8.11 -40.46 -2.23
CA SER A 77 -7.11 -39.42 -2.12
C SER A 77 -7.61 -38.05 -2.64
N CYS A 78 -8.25 -38.01 -3.81
CA CYS A 78 -8.79 -36.80 -4.39
C CYS A 78 -9.91 -36.19 -3.53
N LEU A 79 -10.85 -37.02 -3.03
CA LEU A 79 -11.97 -36.58 -2.21
C LEU A 79 -11.51 -36.15 -0.82
N GLY A 80 -10.56 -36.89 -0.21
CA GLY A 80 -9.99 -36.54 1.10
C GLY A 80 -9.23 -35.20 1.07
N ILE A 81 -8.45 -34.95 0.00
CA ILE A 81 -7.76 -33.67 -0.19
C ILE A 81 -8.76 -32.52 -0.42
N GLU A 82 -9.80 -32.74 -1.24
CA GLU A 82 -10.83 -31.73 -1.52
C GLU A 82 -11.59 -31.31 -0.25
N SER A 83 -11.91 -32.29 0.63
CA SER A 83 -12.61 -32.05 1.90
C SER A 83 -11.71 -31.48 3.00
N GLY A 84 -10.37 -31.46 2.79
CA GLY A 84 -9.41 -31.11 3.83
C GLY A 84 -9.27 -32.14 4.95
N GLY A 85 -9.72 -33.40 4.70
CA GLY A 85 -9.69 -34.47 5.69
C GLY A 85 -8.32 -35.12 5.89
N PHE A 86 -7.35 -34.87 5.02
CA PHE A 86 -6.02 -35.45 5.10
C PHE A 86 -5.01 -34.46 5.68
N LEU A 87 -4.40 -34.81 6.80
CA LEU A 87 -3.34 -34.02 7.43
C LEU A 87 -2.05 -33.98 6.62
N ASP A 88 -1.86 -34.93 5.71
CA ASP A 88 -0.68 -34.98 4.84
C ASP A 88 -0.72 -33.94 3.70
N VAL A 89 -1.87 -33.30 3.44
CA VAL A 89 -2.00 -32.20 2.47
C VAL A 89 -2.58 -31.00 3.18
N MET A 90 -1.71 -30.08 3.55
CA MET A 90 -2.07 -28.91 4.37
C MET A 90 -1.97 -27.63 3.55
N GLU A 91 -3.01 -26.80 3.64
CA GLU A 91 -3.02 -25.45 3.10
C GLU A 91 -2.89 -24.44 4.23
N LEU A 92 -1.89 -23.59 4.15
CA LEU A 92 -1.57 -22.56 5.14
C LEU A 92 -1.58 -21.19 4.48
N ASP A 93 -2.28 -20.27 5.07
CA ASP A 93 -2.19 -18.86 4.74
C ASP A 93 -1.10 -18.22 5.61
N ALA A 94 -0.02 -17.77 4.98
CA ALA A 94 1.09 -17.14 5.69
C ALA A 94 0.72 -15.79 6.32
N ALA A 95 -0.36 -15.13 5.88
CA ALA A 95 -0.85 -13.91 6.51
C ALA A 95 -1.37 -14.20 7.94
N SER A 96 -2.03 -15.35 8.12
CA SER A 96 -2.55 -15.81 9.42
C SER A 96 -1.52 -16.59 10.24
N ASN A 97 -0.51 -17.20 9.58
CA ASN A 97 0.47 -18.12 10.19
C ASN A 97 1.92 -17.70 9.86
N ASN A 98 2.29 -16.45 10.14
CA ASN A 98 3.60 -15.88 9.78
C ASN A 98 4.74 -16.21 10.76
N GLY A 99 4.42 -16.83 11.91
CA GLY A 99 5.36 -17.13 12.99
C GLY A 99 6.37 -18.23 12.65
N VAL A 100 7.59 -18.11 13.21
CA VAL A 100 8.65 -19.11 13.03
C VAL A 100 8.28 -20.46 13.63
N ASP A 101 7.48 -20.48 14.68
CA ASP A 101 7.15 -21.73 15.40
C ASP A 101 6.20 -22.61 14.59
N HIS A 102 5.27 -22.02 13.81
CA HIS A 102 4.46 -22.77 12.86
C HIS A 102 5.31 -23.46 11.79
N VAL A 103 6.28 -22.74 11.22
CA VAL A 103 7.18 -23.30 10.20
C VAL A 103 8.12 -24.36 10.79
N ARG A 104 8.55 -24.21 12.05
CA ARG A 104 9.33 -25.25 12.76
C ARG A 104 8.50 -26.50 12.98
N ALA A 105 7.25 -26.36 13.42
CA ALA A 105 6.34 -27.50 13.58
C ALA A 105 6.16 -28.26 12.26
N LEU A 106 5.91 -27.55 11.14
CA LEU A 106 5.83 -28.16 9.81
C LEU A 106 7.11 -28.91 9.42
N ARG A 107 8.27 -28.33 9.70
CA ARG A 107 9.56 -28.96 9.43
C ARG A 107 9.72 -30.26 10.23
N ASP A 108 9.38 -30.24 11.51
CA ASP A 108 9.52 -31.40 12.39
C ASP A 108 8.54 -32.52 12.02
N GLU A 109 7.33 -32.17 11.56
CA GLU A 109 6.36 -33.12 11.03
C GLU A 109 6.75 -33.67 9.65
N ALA A 110 7.43 -32.87 8.83
CA ALA A 110 7.78 -33.23 7.45
C ALA A 110 8.78 -34.39 7.37
N ILE A 111 9.50 -34.71 8.44
CA ILE A 111 10.45 -35.83 8.52
C ILE A 111 9.71 -37.17 8.44
N TYR A 112 8.48 -37.22 8.91
CA TYR A 112 7.69 -38.46 8.94
C TYR A 112 7.02 -38.72 7.58
N SER A 113 7.03 -39.98 7.14
CA SER A 113 6.34 -40.41 5.93
C SER A 113 4.83 -40.17 6.04
N PRO A 114 4.16 -39.81 4.93
CA PRO A 114 2.71 -39.61 4.91
C PRO A 114 1.98 -40.93 5.22
N ALA A 115 0.84 -40.81 5.93
CA ALA A 115 0.06 -41.97 6.35
C ALA A 115 -0.99 -42.41 5.32
N GLN A 116 -1.55 -41.48 4.56
CA GLN A 116 -2.75 -41.72 3.74
C GLN A 116 -2.55 -41.40 2.26
N VAL A 117 -1.48 -40.72 1.90
CA VAL A 117 -1.21 -40.29 0.51
C VAL A 117 0.21 -40.65 0.09
N LYS A 118 0.52 -40.55 -1.22
CA LYS A 118 1.86 -40.85 -1.74
C LYS A 118 2.91 -39.85 -1.34
N LYS A 119 2.54 -38.54 -1.35
CA LYS A 119 3.42 -37.42 -1.00
C LYS A 119 2.74 -36.48 -0.03
N ARG A 120 3.49 -36.06 0.99
CA ARG A 120 3.09 -34.98 1.87
C ARG A 120 3.24 -33.65 1.14
N VAL A 121 2.19 -32.83 1.11
CA VAL A 121 2.20 -31.55 0.38
C VAL A 121 1.83 -30.41 1.30
N TYR A 122 2.71 -29.42 1.40
CA TYR A 122 2.44 -28.17 2.08
C TYR A 122 2.21 -27.07 1.05
N ILE A 123 0.99 -26.52 1.02
CA ILE A 123 0.63 -25.35 0.22
C ILE A 123 0.69 -24.14 1.14
N ILE A 124 1.63 -23.21 0.87
CA ILE A 124 1.77 -21.97 1.64
C ILE A 124 1.37 -20.81 0.74
N ASP A 125 0.18 -20.26 0.99
CA ASP A 125 -0.32 -19.10 0.25
C ASP A 125 0.19 -17.80 0.87
N GLU A 126 0.37 -16.77 0.04
CA GLU A 126 0.94 -15.45 0.37
C GLU A 126 2.26 -15.57 1.16
N VAL A 127 3.15 -16.45 0.71
CA VAL A 127 4.41 -16.80 1.41
C VAL A 127 5.27 -15.59 1.75
N HIS A 128 5.14 -14.47 1.02
CA HIS A 128 5.85 -13.22 1.29
C HIS A 128 5.50 -12.59 2.66
N MET A 129 4.41 -13.03 3.30
CA MET A 129 3.99 -12.59 4.64
C MET A 129 4.75 -13.29 5.76
N LEU A 130 5.53 -14.34 5.47
CA LEU A 130 6.34 -15.02 6.47
C LEU A 130 7.42 -14.09 7.04
N SER A 131 7.70 -14.23 8.33
CA SER A 131 8.82 -13.54 8.96
C SER A 131 10.17 -14.04 8.42
N ILE A 132 11.21 -13.22 8.51
CA ILE A 132 12.57 -13.61 8.08
C ILE A 132 13.04 -14.87 8.82
N ALA A 133 12.70 -15.01 10.10
CA ALA A 133 13.01 -16.19 10.89
C ALA A 133 12.27 -17.44 10.40
N ALA A 134 11.03 -17.30 9.93
CA ALA A 134 10.25 -18.39 9.32
C ALA A 134 10.84 -18.82 7.98
N PHE A 135 11.25 -17.88 7.12
CA PHE A 135 11.98 -18.20 5.89
C PHE A 135 13.27 -18.98 6.17
N ASN A 136 14.06 -18.56 7.15
CA ASN A 136 15.29 -19.27 7.53
C ASN A 136 15.02 -20.68 8.07
N ALA A 137 13.91 -20.90 8.76
CA ALA A 137 13.50 -22.24 9.18
C ALA A 137 13.10 -23.13 7.99
N LEU A 138 12.45 -22.54 6.96
CA LEU A 138 12.02 -23.23 5.74
C LEU A 138 13.23 -23.63 4.86
N LEU A 139 14.31 -22.82 4.83
CA LEU A 139 15.50 -23.08 4.03
C LEU A 139 16.10 -24.47 4.31
N LYS A 140 16.19 -24.87 5.58
CA LYS A 140 16.81 -26.13 5.97
C LYS A 140 16.15 -27.36 5.34
N ILE A 141 14.82 -27.34 5.20
CA ILE A 141 14.10 -28.46 4.61
C ILE A 141 14.00 -28.36 3.08
N LEU A 142 14.15 -27.15 2.53
CA LEU A 142 14.24 -26.96 1.07
C LEU A 142 15.62 -27.34 0.51
N GLU A 143 16.66 -27.33 1.34
CA GLU A 143 18.02 -27.77 0.94
C GLU A 143 18.14 -29.29 0.90
N GLU A 144 17.59 -29.98 1.89
CA GLU A 144 17.62 -31.43 2.02
C GLU A 144 16.21 -32.00 2.22
N PRO A 145 15.35 -31.92 1.18
CA PRO A 145 13.97 -32.36 1.30
C PRO A 145 13.87 -33.88 1.34
N PRO A 146 13.03 -34.45 2.25
CA PRO A 146 12.66 -35.88 2.15
C PRO A 146 11.99 -36.18 0.81
N GLU A 147 12.20 -37.37 0.26
CA GLU A 147 11.65 -37.77 -1.04
C GLU A 147 10.11 -37.72 -1.12
N HIS A 148 9.45 -37.93 0.02
CA HIS A 148 8.01 -37.92 0.13
C HIS A 148 7.40 -36.51 0.33
N LEU A 149 8.21 -35.47 0.41
CA LEU A 149 7.77 -34.10 0.70
C LEU A 149 7.71 -33.25 -0.57
N MET A 150 6.70 -32.36 -0.63
CA MET A 150 6.56 -31.35 -1.67
C MET A 150 6.05 -30.04 -1.09
N PHE A 151 6.71 -28.94 -1.41
CA PHE A 151 6.24 -27.59 -1.11
C PHE A 151 5.63 -26.94 -2.35
N ILE A 152 4.51 -26.24 -2.17
CA ILE A 152 3.91 -25.37 -3.18
C ILE A 152 3.71 -24.00 -2.53
N LEU A 153 4.59 -23.08 -2.85
CA LEU A 153 4.57 -21.72 -2.34
C LEU A 153 3.83 -20.83 -3.33
N ALA A 154 2.95 -19.97 -2.87
CA ALA A 154 2.26 -18.99 -3.71
C ALA A 154 2.49 -17.57 -3.17
N THR A 155 2.67 -16.59 -4.06
CA THR A 155 2.88 -15.19 -3.68
C THR A 155 2.35 -14.23 -4.73
N THR A 156 1.83 -13.09 -4.27
CA THR A 156 1.53 -11.93 -5.10
C THR A 156 2.72 -10.99 -5.23
N GLU A 157 3.68 -11.04 -4.29
CA GLU A 157 4.81 -10.11 -4.22
C GLU A 157 6.16 -10.86 -4.23
N LEU A 158 6.62 -11.17 -5.45
CA LEU A 158 7.88 -11.91 -5.63
C LEU A 158 9.10 -11.20 -5.04
N HIS A 159 9.12 -9.87 -5.08
CA HIS A 159 10.25 -9.06 -4.60
C HIS A 159 10.49 -9.14 -3.08
N LYS A 160 9.47 -9.54 -2.31
CA LYS A 160 9.58 -9.74 -0.86
C LYS A 160 10.08 -11.13 -0.48
N VAL A 161 10.15 -12.08 -1.43
CA VAL A 161 10.63 -13.44 -1.16
C VAL A 161 12.16 -13.48 -1.28
N PRO A 162 12.89 -14.00 -0.27
CA PRO A 162 14.35 -14.06 -0.30
C PRO A 162 14.90 -14.83 -1.49
N ALA A 163 16.01 -14.34 -2.07
CA ALA A 163 16.68 -14.99 -3.21
C ALA A 163 17.11 -16.44 -2.92
N THR A 164 17.42 -16.73 -1.66
CA THR A 164 17.77 -18.08 -1.18
C THR A 164 16.64 -19.09 -1.33
N ILE A 165 15.39 -18.68 -1.15
CA ILE A 165 14.19 -19.49 -1.42
C ILE A 165 13.97 -19.60 -2.93
N LEU A 166 14.09 -18.48 -3.65
CA LEU A 166 13.88 -18.42 -5.10
C LEU A 166 14.78 -19.38 -5.88
N SER A 167 16.02 -19.59 -5.42
CA SER A 167 17.01 -20.47 -6.06
C SER A 167 16.71 -21.97 -5.88
N ARG A 168 15.86 -22.34 -4.91
CA ARG A 168 15.53 -23.73 -4.56
C ARG A 168 14.14 -24.16 -5.03
N CYS A 169 13.38 -23.24 -5.64
CA CYS A 169 12.03 -23.52 -6.11
C CYS A 169 11.94 -23.47 -7.63
N GLN A 170 11.17 -24.38 -8.22
CA GLN A 170 10.76 -24.27 -9.60
C GLN A 170 9.69 -23.19 -9.72
N ARG A 171 9.96 -22.12 -10.48
CA ARG A 171 9.10 -20.95 -10.57
C ARG A 171 8.14 -21.00 -11.73
N PHE A 172 6.87 -20.64 -11.46
CA PHE A 172 5.82 -20.49 -12.45
C PHE A 172 5.15 -19.12 -12.30
N ALA A 173 5.14 -18.35 -13.38
CA ALA A 173 4.56 -17.02 -13.40
C ALA A 173 3.14 -17.06 -13.97
N PHE A 174 2.16 -16.79 -13.14
CA PHE A 174 0.76 -16.65 -13.53
C PHE A 174 0.53 -15.23 -14.07
N ARG A 175 -0.03 -15.16 -15.27
CA ARG A 175 -0.33 -13.91 -15.97
C ARG A 175 -1.73 -13.44 -15.65
N ARG A 176 -1.99 -12.16 -15.86
CA ARG A 176 -3.36 -11.64 -15.89
C ARG A 176 -4.12 -12.34 -17.02
N ILE A 177 -5.34 -12.75 -16.73
CA ILE A 177 -6.19 -13.44 -17.70
C ILE A 177 -6.76 -12.39 -18.66
N LEU A 178 -6.76 -12.70 -19.95
CA LEU A 178 -7.27 -11.76 -20.95
C LEU A 178 -8.79 -11.56 -20.78
N PRO A 179 -9.30 -10.34 -20.98
CA PRO A 179 -10.74 -10.07 -20.82
C PRO A 179 -11.64 -11.02 -21.62
N ARG A 180 -11.25 -11.37 -22.86
CA ARG A 180 -11.99 -12.33 -23.71
C ARG A 180 -12.12 -13.72 -23.09
N GLU A 181 -11.09 -14.16 -22.36
CA GLU A 181 -11.08 -15.47 -21.69
C GLU A 181 -11.95 -15.46 -20.43
N ILE A 182 -11.93 -14.31 -19.72
CA ILE A 182 -12.84 -14.07 -18.58
C ILE A 182 -14.28 -14.07 -19.06
N VAL A 183 -14.60 -13.31 -20.11
CA VAL A 183 -15.96 -13.29 -20.72
C VAL A 183 -16.42 -14.70 -21.10
N GLY A 184 -15.56 -15.48 -21.78
CA GLY A 184 -15.88 -16.87 -22.12
C GLY A 184 -16.21 -17.71 -20.89
N ARG A 185 -15.45 -17.55 -19.80
CA ARG A 185 -15.68 -18.29 -18.55
C ARG A 185 -16.93 -17.80 -17.80
N LEU A 186 -17.18 -16.50 -17.79
CA LEU A 186 -18.39 -15.92 -17.18
C LEU A 186 -19.65 -16.44 -17.89
N ASN A 187 -19.69 -16.42 -19.22
CA ASN A 187 -20.80 -16.95 -20.01
C ASN A 187 -21.04 -18.43 -19.75
N TYR A 188 -19.96 -19.25 -19.75
CA TYR A 188 -20.05 -20.67 -19.43
C TYR A 188 -20.68 -20.91 -18.04
N ILE A 189 -20.27 -20.14 -17.03
CA ILE A 189 -20.79 -20.29 -15.67
C ILE A 189 -22.21 -19.75 -15.57
N ALA A 190 -22.54 -18.64 -16.24
CA ALA A 190 -23.88 -18.10 -16.30
C ALA A 190 -24.90 -19.10 -16.88
N GLU A 191 -24.53 -19.80 -17.97
CA GLU A 191 -25.34 -20.87 -18.54
C GLU A 191 -25.54 -22.05 -17.55
N GLN A 192 -24.48 -22.45 -16.83
CA GLN A 192 -24.57 -23.55 -15.85
C GLN A 192 -25.45 -23.20 -14.64
N GLU A 193 -25.47 -21.96 -14.22
CA GLU A 193 -26.20 -21.48 -13.04
C GLU A 193 -27.56 -20.87 -13.39
N GLY A 194 -27.92 -20.77 -14.69
CA GLY A 194 -29.17 -20.19 -15.15
C GLY A 194 -29.25 -18.67 -14.94
N ILE A 195 -28.10 -17.98 -15.01
CA ILE A 195 -28.00 -16.52 -14.88
C ILE A 195 -28.14 -15.90 -16.26
N ASP A 196 -29.06 -14.95 -16.43
CA ASP A 196 -29.25 -14.21 -17.68
C ASP A 196 -28.21 -13.09 -17.82
N LEU A 197 -27.03 -13.44 -18.34
CA LEU A 197 -25.89 -12.54 -18.54
C LEU A 197 -25.82 -12.07 -19.99
N ARG A 198 -25.91 -10.76 -20.20
CA ARG A 198 -25.75 -10.14 -21.52
C ARG A 198 -24.27 -9.98 -21.89
N PRO A 199 -23.93 -9.97 -23.20
CA PRO A 199 -22.55 -9.82 -23.65
C PRO A 199 -21.88 -8.53 -23.15
N ASP A 200 -22.59 -7.40 -23.15
CA ASP A 200 -22.11 -6.10 -22.67
C ASP A 200 -21.86 -6.10 -21.15
N GLY A 201 -22.72 -6.78 -20.38
CA GLY A 201 -22.51 -7.01 -18.95
C GLY A 201 -21.29 -7.89 -18.68
N ALA A 202 -21.10 -8.97 -19.46
CA ALA A 202 -19.94 -9.85 -19.33
C ALA A 202 -18.62 -9.14 -19.65
N GLU A 203 -18.58 -8.31 -20.69
CA GLU A 203 -17.42 -7.51 -21.07
C GLU A 203 -17.07 -6.51 -19.96
N LEU A 204 -18.08 -5.80 -19.42
CA LEU A 204 -17.86 -4.84 -18.34
C LEU A 204 -17.34 -5.52 -17.08
N LEU A 205 -17.92 -6.66 -16.67
CA LEU A 205 -17.43 -7.44 -15.52
C LEU A 205 -15.98 -7.90 -15.72
N ALA A 206 -15.62 -8.35 -16.93
CA ALA A 206 -14.25 -8.75 -17.25
C ALA A 206 -13.25 -7.60 -17.21
N HIS A 207 -13.66 -6.40 -17.63
CA HIS A 207 -12.84 -5.19 -17.53
C HIS A 207 -12.63 -4.76 -16.08
N ILE A 208 -13.68 -4.72 -15.27
CA ILE A 208 -13.59 -4.34 -13.84
C ILE A 208 -12.71 -5.32 -13.07
N ALA A 209 -12.75 -6.61 -13.40
CA ALA A 209 -11.97 -7.64 -12.75
C ALA A 209 -10.45 -7.59 -13.04
N ASP A 210 -9.99 -6.80 -14.02
CA ASP A 210 -8.58 -6.53 -14.34
C ASP A 210 -7.70 -7.80 -14.39
N GLY A 211 -8.18 -8.85 -15.04
CA GLY A 211 -7.45 -10.09 -15.21
C GLY A 211 -7.52 -11.07 -14.04
N ALA A 212 -8.38 -10.82 -13.04
CA ALA A 212 -8.59 -11.67 -11.86
C ALA A 212 -9.93 -12.43 -11.96
N LEU A 213 -9.92 -13.69 -12.39
CA LEU A 213 -11.14 -14.49 -12.56
C LEU A 213 -11.95 -14.66 -11.26
N ARG A 214 -11.26 -14.75 -10.10
CA ARG A 214 -11.94 -14.86 -8.81
C ARG A 214 -12.79 -13.61 -8.54
N ASP A 215 -12.27 -12.43 -8.85
CA ASP A 215 -12.95 -11.16 -8.63
C ASP A 215 -14.08 -11.01 -9.65
N ALA A 216 -13.88 -11.42 -10.93
CA ALA A 216 -14.94 -11.47 -11.95
C ALA A 216 -16.14 -12.33 -11.50
N LEU A 217 -15.89 -13.50 -10.94
CA LEU A 217 -16.94 -14.39 -10.43
C LEU A 217 -17.63 -13.83 -9.17
N SER A 218 -16.90 -13.12 -8.33
CA SER A 218 -17.49 -12.44 -7.16
C SER A 218 -18.39 -11.29 -7.56
N LEU A 219 -17.99 -10.53 -8.60
CA LEU A 219 -18.80 -9.45 -9.17
C LEU A 219 -20.07 -10.00 -9.86
N LEU A 220 -19.94 -11.08 -10.64
CA LEU A 220 -21.09 -11.78 -11.24
C LEU A 220 -22.07 -12.26 -10.18
N ASP A 221 -21.56 -12.82 -9.10
CA ASP A 221 -22.35 -13.30 -7.96
C ASP A 221 -23.15 -12.17 -7.30
N GLN A 222 -22.52 -11.02 -7.12
CA GLN A 222 -23.15 -9.81 -6.58
C GLN A 222 -24.26 -9.29 -7.51
N CYS A 223 -24.01 -9.23 -8.82
CA CYS A 223 -25.03 -8.82 -9.80
C CYS A 223 -26.19 -9.82 -9.86
N ALA A 224 -25.90 -11.12 -9.81
CA ALA A 224 -26.92 -12.17 -9.81
C ALA A 224 -27.82 -12.10 -8.56
N ALA A 225 -27.30 -11.69 -7.42
CA ALA A 225 -28.08 -11.51 -6.19
C ALA A 225 -29.10 -10.36 -6.29
N ALA A 226 -28.87 -9.36 -7.16
CA ALA A 226 -29.82 -8.29 -7.43
C ALA A 226 -31.02 -8.75 -8.29
N GLY A 227 -30.87 -9.85 -9.04
CA GLY A 227 -31.89 -10.45 -9.88
C GLY A 227 -32.08 -9.75 -11.23
N GLY A 228 -32.74 -10.44 -12.17
CA GLY A 228 -33.00 -9.92 -13.50
C GLY A 228 -31.89 -10.19 -14.53
N THR A 229 -32.01 -9.55 -15.69
CA THR A 229 -31.02 -9.63 -16.76
C THR A 229 -29.80 -8.77 -16.41
N ILE A 230 -28.62 -9.32 -16.48
CA ILE A 230 -27.35 -8.64 -16.16
C ILE A 230 -26.79 -8.02 -17.45
N ASP A 231 -27.15 -6.79 -17.74
CA ASP A 231 -26.55 -5.94 -18.76
C ASP A 231 -25.53 -4.96 -18.13
N SER A 232 -24.93 -4.11 -18.93
CA SER A 232 -23.96 -3.11 -18.43
C SER A 232 -24.56 -2.14 -17.42
N ALA A 233 -25.83 -1.75 -17.59
CA ALA A 233 -26.52 -0.84 -16.67
C ALA A 233 -26.78 -1.51 -15.32
N ALA A 234 -27.26 -2.77 -15.34
CA ALA A 234 -27.47 -3.56 -14.12
C ALA A 234 -26.17 -3.82 -13.36
N VAL A 235 -25.05 -4.07 -14.08
CA VAL A 235 -23.72 -4.20 -13.47
C VAL A 235 -23.31 -2.91 -12.76
N LEU A 236 -23.44 -1.76 -13.41
CA LEU A 236 -23.09 -0.46 -12.82
C LEU A 236 -23.94 -0.14 -11.59
N ASP A 237 -25.23 -0.48 -11.64
CA ASP A 237 -26.13 -0.26 -10.50
C ASP A 237 -25.82 -1.20 -9.34
N ALA A 238 -25.72 -2.50 -9.58
CA ALA A 238 -25.44 -3.52 -8.56
C ALA A 238 -24.11 -3.31 -7.85
N LEU A 239 -23.11 -2.78 -8.55
CA LEU A 239 -21.78 -2.49 -7.99
C LEU A 239 -21.66 -1.08 -7.41
N GLY A 240 -22.73 -0.27 -7.46
CA GLY A 240 -22.71 1.13 -7.05
C GLY A 240 -21.81 2.00 -7.94
N LEU A 241 -21.49 1.52 -9.15
CA LEU A 241 -20.66 2.21 -10.14
C LEU A 241 -21.50 3.10 -11.09
N ALA A 242 -22.81 3.23 -10.85
CA ALA A 242 -23.69 4.18 -11.54
C ALA A 242 -23.17 5.64 -11.48
N GLY A 243 -22.08 5.84 -10.74
CA GLY A 243 -21.33 7.08 -10.66
C GLY A 243 -20.48 7.43 -11.87
N ASN A 244 -20.30 6.56 -12.87
CA ASN A 244 -19.49 6.90 -14.04
C ASN A 244 -20.02 8.13 -14.79
N LEU A 245 -21.34 8.29 -14.86
CA LEU A 245 -21.95 9.49 -15.42
C LEU A 245 -21.62 10.74 -14.58
N GLN A 246 -21.65 10.61 -13.25
CA GLN A 246 -21.33 11.69 -12.32
C GLN A 246 -19.83 12.00 -12.31
N THR A 247 -18.97 10.99 -12.43
CA THR A 247 -17.52 11.17 -12.60
C THR A 247 -17.21 11.86 -13.93
N ALA A 248 -17.92 11.51 -15.01
CA ALA A 248 -17.82 12.19 -16.29
C ALA A 248 -18.29 13.66 -16.20
N GLN A 249 -19.40 13.93 -15.49
CA GLN A 249 -19.85 15.29 -15.20
C GLN A 249 -18.82 16.07 -14.36
N LEU A 250 -18.20 15.43 -13.37
CA LEU A 250 -17.14 16.04 -12.57
C LEU A 250 -15.92 16.39 -13.43
N MET A 251 -15.54 15.50 -14.36
CA MET A 251 -14.48 15.78 -15.33
C MET A 251 -14.85 16.94 -16.24
N ASP A 252 -16.08 17.00 -16.73
CA ASP A 252 -16.57 18.12 -17.54
C ASP A 252 -16.48 19.46 -16.79
N CYS A 253 -16.88 19.49 -15.50
CA CYS A 253 -16.71 20.67 -14.64
C CYS A 253 -15.24 21.07 -14.51
N VAL A 254 -14.33 20.11 -14.31
CA VAL A 254 -12.88 20.36 -14.21
C VAL A 254 -12.33 20.92 -15.53
N LEU A 255 -12.72 20.33 -16.68
CA LEU A 255 -12.27 20.79 -17.99
C LEU A 255 -12.78 22.20 -18.31
N ARG A 256 -14.03 22.51 -17.94
CA ARG A 256 -14.63 23.85 -18.07
C ARG A 256 -14.15 24.85 -17.02
N ARG A 257 -13.39 24.41 -16.02
CA ARG A 257 -12.92 25.23 -14.89
C ARG A 257 -14.06 25.78 -14.01
N ASP A 258 -15.20 25.06 -13.96
CA ASP A 258 -16.30 25.42 -13.09
C ASP A 258 -16.10 24.85 -11.69
N THR A 259 -15.34 25.58 -10.88
CA THR A 259 -15.02 25.21 -9.51
C THR A 259 -16.26 25.02 -8.63
N LYS A 260 -17.27 25.91 -8.84
CA LYS A 260 -18.49 25.85 -8.04
C LYS A 260 -19.28 24.57 -8.32
N ALA A 261 -19.50 24.24 -9.60
CA ALA A 261 -20.21 23.03 -9.99
C ALA A 261 -19.45 21.77 -9.54
N ALA A 262 -18.11 21.74 -9.68
CA ALA A 262 -17.28 20.64 -9.25
C ALA A 262 -17.39 20.37 -7.72
N LEU A 263 -17.32 21.41 -6.89
CA LEU A 263 -17.43 21.28 -5.44
C LEU A 263 -18.84 20.86 -5.00
N LEU A 264 -19.89 21.39 -5.63
CA LEU A 264 -21.26 20.99 -5.33
C LEU A 264 -21.52 19.53 -5.70
N LEU A 265 -20.99 19.07 -6.83
CA LEU A 265 -21.11 17.69 -7.26
C LEU A 265 -20.34 16.74 -6.33
N LEU A 266 -19.11 17.09 -5.91
CA LEU A 266 -18.36 16.33 -4.92
C LEU A 266 -19.10 16.26 -3.57
N HIS A 267 -19.68 17.37 -3.12
CA HIS A 267 -20.48 17.41 -1.89
C HIS A 267 -21.70 16.47 -1.98
N TRP A 268 -22.39 16.46 -3.12
CA TRP A 268 -23.52 15.57 -3.36
C TRP A 268 -23.09 14.10 -3.37
N LEU A 269 -21.98 13.76 -4.06
CA LEU A 269 -21.40 12.41 -4.07
C LEU A 269 -21.05 11.94 -2.67
N TYR A 270 -20.41 12.79 -1.87
CA TYR A 270 -20.09 12.50 -0.48
C TYR A 270 -21.35 12.30 0.37
N GLY A 271 -22.37 13.15 0.21
CA GLY A 271 -23.66 13.04 0.89
C GLY A 271 -24.44 11.77 0.52
N SER A 272 -24.25 11.24 -0.68
CA SER A 272 -24.81 9.95 -1.12
C SER A 272 -24.03 8.73 -0.64
N GLY A 273 -22.98 8.93 0.18
CA GLY A 273 -22.20 7.84 0.79
C GLY A 273 -21.02 7.33 -0.04
N LYS A 274 -20.65 8.00 -1.14
CA LYS A 274 -19.46 7.64 -1.92
C LYS A 274 -18.18 8.03 -1.20
N ASP A 275 -17.19 7.13 -1.22
CA ASP A 275 -15.85 7.45 -0.74
C ASP A 275 -15.15 8.43 -1.68
N VAL A 276 -14.69 9.55 -1.13
CA VAL A 276 -14.04 10.61 -1.93
C VAL A 276 -12.73 10.13 -2.57
N GLY A 277 -12.03 9.20 -1.95
CA GLY A 277 -10.83 8.58 -2.52
C GLY A 277 -11.16 7.75 -3.75
N ALA A 278 -12.25 6.97 -3.72
CA ALA A 278 -12.75 6.23 -4.87
C ALA A 278 -13.15 7.17 -6.02
N VAL A 279 -13.86 8.28 -5.73
CA VAL A 279 -14.23 9.29 -6.74
C VAL A 279 -13.01 9.88 -7.43
N LEU A 280 -11.95 10.25 -6.68
CA LEU A 280 -10.70 10.75 -7.29
C LEU A 280 -9.97 9.67 -8.08
N GLY A 281 -10.04 8.41 -7.63
CA GLY A 281 -9.50 7.26 -8.37
C GLY A 281 -10.19 7.05 -9.72
N GLU A 282 -11.54 7.07 -9.75
CA GLU A 282 -12.35 7.01 -10.97
C GLU A 282 -12.04 8.19 -11.90
N LEU A 283 -11.93 9.41 -11.34
CA LEU A 283 -11.57 10.60 -12.11
C LEU A 283 -10.17 10.50 -12.73
N SER A 284 -9.22 9.91 -12.01
CA SER A 284 -7.85 9.65 -12.50
C SER A 284 -7.84 8.61 -13.63
N ALA A 285 -8.63 7.54 -13.49
CA ALA A 285 -8.79 6.54 -14.55
C ALA A 285 -9.39 7.14 -15.82
N LEU A 286 -10.44 7.96 -15.68
CA LEU A 286 -11.06 8.66 -16.81
C LEU A 286 -10.08 9.63 -17.48
N ALA A 287 -9.32 10.41 -16.72
CA ALA A 287 -8.31 11.33 -17.27
C ALA A 287 -7.23 10.57 -18.06
N ARG A 288 -6.78 9.40 -17.57
CA ARG A 288 -5.87 8.50 -18.27
C ARG A 288 -6.49 7.98 -19.57
N ASP A 289 -7.73 7.52 -19.53
CA ASP A 289 -8.41 6.98 -20.70
C ASP A 289 -8.60 8.05 -21.79
N LEU A 290 -8.95 9.27 -21.40
CA LEU A 290 -8.97 10.42 -22.30
C LEU A 290 -7.59 10.71 -22.93
N LEU A 291 -6.52 10.63 -22.13
CA LEU A 291 -5.16 10.84 -22.61
C LEU A 291 -4.74 9.74 -23.61
N ILE A 292 -5.04 8.47 -23.32
CA ILE A 292 -4.75 7.34 -24.21
C ILE A 292 -5.54 7.49 -25.52
N SER A 293 -6.83 7.78 -25.46
CA SER A 293 -7.67 7.99 -26.65
C SER A 293 -7.15 9.11 -27.53
N LYS A 294 -6.55 10.15 -26.93
CA LYS A 294 -6.00 11.29 -27.67
C LYS A 294 -4.62 11.02 -28.26
N THR A 295 -3.79 10.22 -27.57
CA THR A 295 -2.40 9.95 -27.99
C THR A 295 -2.29 8.71 -28.88
N ALA A 296 -3.19 7.73 -28.74
CA ALA A 296 -3.22 6.47 -29.48
C ALA A 296 -4.62 6.15 -30.01
N PRO A 297 -5.14 6.92 -30.97
CA PRO A 297 -6.50 6.73 -31.49
C PRO A 297 -6.66 5.37 -32.20
N GLU A 298 -5.59 4.88 -32.85
CA GLU A 298 -5.58 3.56 -33.46
C GLU A 298 -4.88 2.56 -32.53
N GLY A 299 -5.64 1.57 -32.02
CA GLY A 299 -5.12 0.50 -31.13
C GLY A 299 -5.17 0.80 -29.63
N GLY A 300 -5.44 2.03 -29.22
CA GLY A 300 -5.55 2.40 -27.79
C GLY A 300 -6.82 1.86 -27.10
N ALA A 301 -7.85 1.48 -27.86
CA ALA A 301 -9.11 0.98 -27.31
C ALA A 301 -8.96 -0.22 -26.36
N ALA A 302 -7.98 -1.10 -26.62
CA ALA A 302 -7.68 -2.23 -25.75
C ALA A 302 -7.02 -1.85 -24.41
N LEU A 303 -6.54 -0.61 -24.28
CA LEU A 303 -5.88 -0.09 -23.09
C LEU A 303 -6.81 0.72 -22.18
N LEU A 304 -8.03 1.01 -22.63
CA LEU A 304 -9.00 1.79 -21.87
C LEU A 304 -9.56 0.98 -20.70
N THR A 305 -9.80 1.65 -19.60
CA THR A 305 -10.41 1.04 -18.41
C THR A 305 -11.88 0.66 -18.68
N GLY A 306 -12.54 1.38 -19.61
CA GLY A 306 -13.94 1.16 -19.98
C GLY A 306 -14.94 1.79 -19.00
N GLY A 307 -16.23 1.57 -19.29
CA GLY A 307 -17.31 2.04 -18.41
C GLY A 307 -17.91 3.41 -18.78
N TYR A 308 -17.45 4.01 -19.89
CA TYR A 308 -18.00 5.25 -20.45
C TYR A 308 -18.46 5.01 -21.89
N ASP A 309 -19.61 5.59 -22.26
CA ASP A 309 -20.10 5.54 -23.63
C ASP A 309 -19.24 6.44 -24.55
N SER A 310 -19.19 6.08 -25.84
CA SER A 310 -18.37 6.79 -26.83
C SER A 310 -18.78 8.26 -26.98
N GLN A 311 -20.07 8.57 -26.84
CA GLN A 311 -20.55 9.94 -26.96
C GLN A 311 -20.05 10.84 -25.82
N THR A 312 -20.04 10.34 -24.58
CA THR A 312 -19.48 11.04 -23.41
C THR A 312 -17.96 11.23 -23.57
N MET A 313 -17.24 10.17 -23.99
CA MET A 313 -15.79 10.25 -24.24
C MET A 313 -15.46 11.29 -25.32
N ASP A 314 -16.16 11.28 -26.45
CA ASP A 314 -15.96 12.26 -27.53
C ASP A 314 -16.23 13.70 -27.09
N GLY A 315 -17.26 13.88 -26.26
CA GLY A 315 -17.61 15.17 -25.67
C GLY A 315 -16.48 15.75 -24.80
N LEU A 316 -15.89 14.93 -23.95
CA LEU A 316 -14.77 15.30 -23.09
C LEU A 316 -13.47 15.49 -23.87
N LEU A 317 -13.19 14.64 -24.87
CA LEU A 317 -11.98 14.73 -25.72
C LEU A 317 -11.89 16.05 -26.50
N ARG A 318 -13.03 16.61 -26.94
CA ARG A 318 -13.08 17.90 -27.64
C ARG A 318 -12.64 19.06 -26.75
N GLN A 319 -12.87 18.98 -25.45
CA GLN A 319 -12.57 20.02 -24.47
C GLN A 319 -11.17 19.89 -23.85
N ALA A 320 -10.61 18.68 -23.91
CA ALA A 320 -9.37 18.35 -23.23
C ALA A 320 -8.15 18.55 -24.14
N ASP A 321 -7.11 19.22 -23.65
CA ASP A 321 -5.79 19.23 -24.23
C ASP A 321 -4.87 18.19 -23.56
N SER A 322 -3.93 17.59 -24.33
CA SER A 322 -3.04 16.55 -23.82
C SER A 322 -2.18 17.02 -22.65
N ALA A 323 -1.66 18.25 -22.71
CA ALA A 323 -0.86 18.83 -21.65
C ALA A 323 -1.70 18.99 -20.36
N ARG A 324 -2.93 19.44 -20.51
CA ARG A 324 -3.88 19.57 -19.39
C ARG A 324 -4.28 18.22 -18.79
N LEU A 325 -4.51 17.20 -19.62
CA LEU A 325 -4.82 15.85 -19.13
C LEU A 325 -3.65 15.27 -18.32
N ILE A 326 -2.39 15.50 -18.76
CA ILE A 326 -1.19 15.09 -18.00
C ILE A 326 -1.15 15.81 -16.65
N ALA A 327 -1.42 17.11 -16.62
CA ALA A 327 -1.44 17.89 -15.38
C ALA A 327 -2.54 17.38 -14.41
N ILE A 328 -3.74 17.10 -14.94
CA ILE A 328 -4.87 16.52 -14.18
C ILE A 328 -4.46 15.15 -13.60
N CYS A 329 -3.94 14.23 -14.41
CA CYS A 329 -3.49 12.92 -13.96
C CYS A 329 -2.42 13.02 -12.87
N THR A 330 -1.43 13.89 -13.05
CA THR A 330 -0.34 14.08 -12.09
C THR A 330 -0.86 14.61 -10.75
N THR A 331 -1.76 15.59 -10.79
CA THR A 331 -2.36 16.18 -9.57
C THR A 331 -3.22 15.15 -8.83
N LEU A 332 -4.06 14.39 -9.55
CA LEU A 332 -4.90 13.35 -8.97
C LEU A 332 -4.08 12.23 -8.34
N GLN A 333 -3.01 11.77 -9.00
CA GLN A 333 -2.13 10.73 -8.47
C GLN A 333 -1.39 11.17 -7.20
N ARG A 334 -0.90 12.42 -7.16
CA ARG A 334 -0.27 12.98 -5.96
C ARG A 334 -1.27 13.04 -4.80
N THR A 335 -2.46 13.59 -5.06
CA THR A 335 -3.49 13.68 -4.02
C THR A 335 -3.94 12.30 -3.53
N ALA A 336 -4.09 11.32 -4.43
CA ALA A 336 -4.42 9.95 -4.05
C ALA A 336 -3.34 9.30 -3.16
N ALA A 337 -2.06 9.59 -3.41
CA ALA A 337 -0.97 9.14 -2.54
C ALA A 337 -1.01 9.82 -1.16
N ASP A 338 -1.24 11.13 -1.13
CA ASP A 338 -1.31 11.92 0.11
C ASP A 338 -2.52 11.53 0.97
N MET A 339 -3.66 11.18 0.36
CA MET A 339 -4.87 10.74 1.06
C MET A 339 -4.70 9.45 1.88
N ASN A 340 -3.69 8.61 1.57
CA ASN A 340 -3.44 7.39 2.33
C ASN A 340 -2.95 7.67 3.77
N VAL A 341 -2.34 8.84 4.00
CA VAL A 341 -1.82 9.28 5.30
C VAL A 341 -2.60 10.44 5.90
N SER A 342 -3.57 10.99 5.16
CA SER A 342 -4.35 12.15 5.59
C SER A 342 -5.47 11.77 6.56
N VAL A 343 -5.68 12.65 7.54
CA VAL A 343 -6.78 12.54 8.51
C VAL A 343 -8.09 13.06 7.93
N ASN A 344 -8.05 14.00 6.99
CA ASN A 344 -9.24 14.64 6.43
C ASN A 344 -9.32 14.52 4.89
N ARG A 345 -9.63 13.31 4.44
CA ARG A 345 -9.72 12.97 3.01
C ARG A 345 -10.66 13.86 2.21
N ARG A 346 -11.73 14.34 2.84
CA ARG A 346 -12.70 15.22 2.17
C ARG A 346 -12.09 16.57 1.82
N THR A 347 -11.40 17.20 2.75
CA THR A 347 -10.72 18.50 2.51
C THR A 347 -9.65 18.34 1.43
N ASP A 348 -8.91 17.24 1.42
CA ASP A 348 -7.90 16.97 0.39
C ASP A 348 -8.51 16.84 -1.00
N ALA A 349 -9.67 16.18 -1.12
CA ALA A 349 -10.40 16.07 -2.38
C ALA A 349 -10.93 17.44 -2.83
N GLU A 350 -11.48 18.24 -1.92
CA GLU A 350 -11.95 19.60 -2.22
C GLU A 350 -10.79 20.49 -2.71
N LEU A 351 -9.64 20.45 -2.02
CA LEU A 351 -8.42 21.16 -2.43
C LEU A 351 -7.86 20.66 -3.76
N CYS A 352 -7.95 19.37 -4.04
CA CYS A 352 -7.57 18.79 -5.32
C CYS A 352 -8.41 19.39 -6.45
N LEU A 353 -9.74 19.39 -6.32
CA LEU A 353 -10.64 19.96 -7.32
C LEU A 353 -10.40 21.47 -7.53
N LEU A 354 -10.15 22.21 -6.45
CA LEU A 354 -9.76 23.63 -6.54
C LEU A 354 -8.52 23.82 -7.42
N LYS A 355 -7.46 23.03 -7.17
CA LYS A 355 -6.21 23.08 -7.97
C LYS A 355 -6.45 22.64 -9.42
N LEU A 356 -7.32 21.67 -9.65
CA LEU A 356 -7.65 21.20 -10.99
C LEU A 356 -8.45 22.22 -11.80
N CYS A 357 -9.37 22.93 -11.17
CA CYS A 357 -10.18 23.97 -11.82
C CYS A 357 -9.40 25.27 -11.99
N ASP A 358 -8.58 25.65 -11.02
CA ASP A 358 -7.77 26.87 -11.04
C ASP A 358 -6.27 26.57 -10.93
N GLU A 359 -5.60 26.52 -12.08
CA GLU A 359 -4.15 26.28 -12.17
C GLU A 359 -3.33 27.38 -11.48
N THR A 360 -3.94 28.54 -11.18
CA THR A 360 -3.25 29.64 -10.51
C THR A 360 -2.95 29.35 -9.04
N LEU A 361 -3.69 28.42 -8.45
CA LEU A 361 -3.56 27.99 -7.06
C LEU A 361 -2.45 26.95 -6.85
N SER A 362 -1.96 26.32 -7.93
CA SER A 362 -0.83 25.42 -7.84
C SER A 362 0.47 26.21 -7.95
N GLY A 363 1.35 26.09 -6.95
CA GLY A 363 2.68 26.72 -6.93
C GLY A 363 3.76 25.96 -7.70
N ASP A 364 3.39 24.93 -8.45
CA ASP A 364 4.32 24.03 -9.14
C ASP A 364 4.82 24.61 -10.47
N LEU A 365 6.04 24.23 -10.87
CA LEU A 365 6.64 24.58 -12.17
C LEU A 365 5.74 24.22 -13.36
N SER A 366 4.96 23.15 -13.26
CA SER A 366 3.97 22.75 -14.27
C SER A 366 2.86 23.79 -14.48
N ALA A 367 2.42 24.44 -13.40
CA ALA A 367 1.43 25.51 -13.46
C ALA A 367 2.00 26.80 -14.06
N ILE A 368 3.27 27.09 -13.79
CA ILE A 368 3.97 28.22 -14.41
C ILE A 368 4.12 27.98 -15.93
N ASN A 369 4.48 26.76 -16.33
CA ASN A 369 4.57 26.39 -17.74
C ASN A 369 3.20 26.42 -18.44
N ALA A 370 2.13 25.96 -17.79
CA ALA A 370 0.77 26.06 -18.31
C ALA A 370 0.30 27.53 -18.47
N ARG A 371 0.70 28.41 -17.55
CA ARG A 371 0.46 29.86 -17.68
C ARG A 371 1.23 30.48 -18.82
N LEU A 372 2.50 30.10 -19.01
CA LEU A 372 3.33 30.55 -20.12
C LEU A 372 2.73 30.09 -21.46
N ALA A 373 2.38 28.82 -21.60
CA ALA A 373 1.75 28.28 -22.82
C ALA A 373 0.41 28.98 -23.13
N ARG A 374 -0.38 29.32 -22.11
CA ARG A 374 -1.62 30.07 -22.29
C ARG A 374 -1.40 31.51 -22.74
N LEU A 375 -0.39 32.19 -22.17
CA LEU A 375 0.00 33.52 -22.60
C LEU A 375 0.53 33.52 -24.05
N GLU A 376 1.33 32.53 -24.41
CA GLU A 376 1.81 32.32 -25.78
C GLU A 376 0.66 32.07 -26.75
N GLN A 377 -0.33 31.25 -26.39
CA GLN A 377 -1.53 31.05 -27.20
C GLN A 377 -2.37 32.33 -27.34
N GLN A 378 -2.52 33.11 -26.25
CA GLN A 378 -3.22 34.39 -26.32
C GLN A 378 -2.48 35.41 -27.19
N MET A 379 -1.16 35.42 -27.14
CA MET A 379 -0.34 36.29 -28.00
C MET A 379 -0.44 35.87 -29.47
N THR A 380 -0.40 34.58 -29.79
CA THR A 380 -0.54 34.04 -31.15
C THR A 380 -1.97 34.18 -31.69
N ALA A 381 -2.99 34.14 -30.83
CA ALA A 381 -4.39 34.39 -31.19
C ALA A 381 -4.71 35.89 -31.43
N GLY A 382 -3.73 36.78 -31.31
CA GLY A 382 -3.89 38.20 -31.69
C GLY A 382 -4.77 39.01 -30.72
N VAL A 383 -4.93 38.59 -29.46
CA VAL A 383 -5.60 39.39 -28.43
C VAL A 383 -4.68 40.55 -28.07
N ARG A 384 -4.84 41.68 -28.79
CA ARG A 384 -4.25 42.94 -28.38
C ARG A 384 -4.88 43.31 -27.04
N TYR A 385 -4.10 43.36 -25.98
CA TYR A 385 -4.50 44.10 -24.80
C TYR A 385 -4.70 45.55 -25.23
N ALA A 386 -5.94 46.02 -25.24
CA ALA A 386 -6.22 47.44 -25.27
C ALA A 386 -5.55 48.03 -24.02
N ALA A 387 -4.44 48.70 -24.23
CA ALA A 387 -3.87 49.57 -23.22
C ALA A 387 -5.00 50.49 -22.80
N ALA A 388 -5.38 50.42 -21.53
CA ALA A 388 -6.28 51.38 -20.96
C ALA A 388 -5.58 52.73 -21.05
N GLU A 389 -5.87 53.47 -22.10
CA GLU A 389 -5.55 54.87 -22.19
C GLU A 389 -6.34 55.56 -21.07
N SER A 390 -5.64 55.86 -19.99
CA SER A 390 -6.06 56.80 -18.97
C SER A 390 -6.17 58.16 -19.64
N THR A 391 -7.29 58.43 -20.27
CA THR A 391 -7.70 59.81 -20.64
C THR A 391 -8.05 60.51 -19.32
N ALA A 392 -7.04 61.13 -18.75
CA ALA A 392 -7.24 62.19 -17.79
C ALA A 392 -7.95 63.35 -18.49
N GLN A 393 -9.25 63.40 -18.41
CA GLN A 393 -10.03 64.62 -18.74
C GLN A 393 -9.67 65.70 -17.77
N VAL A 394 -8.85 66.66 -18.23
CA VAL A 394 -8.67 67.94 -17.59
C VAL A 394 -9.99 68.72 -17.72
N VAL A 395 -10.72 68.84 -16.63
CA VAL A 395 -11.84 69.80 -16.52
C VAL A 395 -11.26 71.12 -16.00
N PRO A 396 -11.49 72.26 -16.71
CA PRO A 396 -10.99 73.55 -16.26
C PRO A 396 -11.79 74.08 -15.07
N ALA A 397 -11.08 74.65 -14.11
CA ALA A 397 -11.59 75.24 -12.92
C ALA A 397 -12.43 76.52 -13.22
N PRO A 398 -13.56 76.77 -12.56
CA PRO A 398 -14.14 78.10 -12.43
C PRO A 398 -13.66 78.74 -11.11
N ALA A 399 -13.45 80.06 -11.24
CA ALA A 399 -12.88 81.00 -10.27
C ALA A 399 -13.60 81.14 -8.91
N GLU A 400 -12.80 81.55 -7.96
CA GLU A 400 -13.13 81.98 -6.62
C GLU A 400 -14.27 82.98 -6.41
N LYS A 401 -15.00 82.84 -5.30
CA LYS A 401 -15.38 83.95 -4.45
C LYS A 401 -15.64 83.50 -3.01
N PRO A 402 -15.42 84.42 -2.02
CA PRO A 402 -14.88 84.07 -0.74
C PRO A 402 -15.90 83.89 0.44
N ALA A 403 -15.34 83.41 1.53
CA ALA A 403 -15.91 83.00 2.82
C ALA A 403 -16.88 84.02 3.47
N PRO A 404 -17.66 83.57 4.49
CA PRO A 404 -17.21 83.89 5.84
C PRO A 404 -17.23 82.80 6.89
N ALA A 405 -16.38 82.99 7.86
CA ALA A 405 -16.07 82.20 9.02
C ALA A 405 -17.22 82.10 10.07
N ARG A 406 -17.25 81.00 10.76
CA ARG A 406 -17.58 80.79 12.21
C ARG A 406 -18.14 79.33 12.34
N ALA A 407 -17.88 78.60 13.37
CA ALA A 407 -17.28 78.67 14.68
C ALA A 407 -16.95 77.27 15.15
N ALA A 408 -15.96 77.15 16.00
CA ALA A 408 -15.56 75.88 16.62
C ALA A 408 -16.65 75.33 17.55
N ALA A 409 -16.89 74.01 17.46
CA ALA A 409 -17.50 73.22 18.52
C ALA A 409 -16.67 72.01 18.79
N LYS A 410 -16.39 71.74 20.03
CA LYS A 410 -15.54 70.69 20.62
C LYS A 410 -16.11 69.31 20.39
N PRO A 411 -15.26 68.29 20.45
CA PRO A 411 -15.69 66.88 20.26
C PRO A 411 -16.35 66.39 21.56
N THR A 412 -17.52 65.79 21.40
CA THR A 412 -18.18 64.97 22.41
C THR A 412 -17.64 63.56 22.29
N ALA A 413 -17.25 62.98 23.43
CA ALA A 413 -16.81 61.61 23.62
C ALA A 413 -17.90 60.62 23.19
N VAL A 414 -17.49 59.62 22.47
CA VAL A 414 -18.31 58.41 22.20
C VAL A 414 -17.99 57.42 23.31
N GLU A 415 -19.01 57.07 24.07
CA GLU A 415 -18.97 56.05 25.11
C GLU A 415 -18.61 54.68 24.51
N ASP A 416 -17.67 54.02 25.19
CA ASP A 416 -17.38 52.58 25.00
C ASP A 416 -18.61 51.75 25.39
N GLU A 417 -19.25 51.12 24.42
CA GLU A 417 -20.18 50.03 24.69
C GLU A 417 -19.36 48.75 24.89
N ALA A 418 -19.37 48.27 26.14
CA ALA A 418 -18.82 46.98 26.53
C ALA A 418 -19.62 45.82 25.89
N PRO A 419 -18.95 44.70 25.47
CA PRO A 419 -19.64 43.52 24.98
C PRO A 419 -20.44 42.85 26.11
N PRO A 420 -21.55 42.17 25.77
CA PRO A 420 -22.38 41.50 26.77
C PRO A 420 -21.65 40.34 27.43
N PRO A 421 -21.88 40.08 28.75
CA PRO A 421 -21.25 39.00 29.47
C PRO A 421 -21.82 37.65 29.01
N TRP A 422 -20.92 36.70 28.72
CA TRP A 422 -21.24 35.29 28.58
C TRP A 422 -21.55 34.73 29.98
N GLU A 423 -22.79 34.42 30.23
CA GLU A 423 -23.19 33.67 31.41
C GLU A 423 -22.66 32.24 31.32
N ASP A 424 -21.68 31.95 32.17
CA ASP A 424 -21.32 30.59 32.57
C ASP A 424 -22.48 29.98 33.36
N SER A 425 -23.18 29.02 32.76
CA SER A 425 -24.02 28.11 33.50
C SER A 425 -23.90 26.72 32.89
N VAL A 426 -22.86 26.03 33.31
CA VAL A 426 -22.80 24.58 33.22
C VAL A 426 -23.33 24.04 34.54
N PRO A 427 -24.46 23.31 34.57
CA PRO A 427 -24.86 22.58 35.78
C PRO A 427 -23.91 21.40 35.99
N ALA A 428 -23.37 21.28 37.18
CA ALA A 428 -22.65 20.09 37.64
C ALA A 428 -23.55 18.84 37.55
N PRO A 429 -23.05 17.71 37.10
CA PRO A 429 -23.79 16.46 37.20
C PRO A 429 -23.85 16.03 38.68
N ALA A 430 -25.05 15.71 39.14
CA ALA A 430 -25.33 15.13 40.42
C ALA A 430 -24.62 13.77 40.58
N ASP A 431 -24.06 13.55 41.75
CA ASP A 431 -23.59 12.28 42.26
C ASP A 431 -24.74 11.27 42.25
N GLU A 432 -24.73 10.34 41.31
CA GLU A 432 -25.43 9.05 41.45
C GLU A 432 -24.36 7.98 41.70
N SER A 433 -24.27 7.63 42.96
CA SER A 433 -23.59 6.44 43.47
C SER A 433 -24.29 5.19 42.95
N PHE A 434 -23.70 4.50 41.98
CA PHE A 434 -23.99 3.10 41.70
C PHE A 434 -22.93 2.22 42.34
N ASP A 435 -23.23 1.74 43.55
CA ASP A 435 -22.68 0.53 44.12
C ASP A 435 -23.25 -0.67 43.34
N ASP A 436 -22.48 -1.24 42.44
CA ASP A 436 -22.60 -2.61 41.96
C ASP A 436 -21.23 -3.09 41.50
N ALA A 437 -20.46 -3.58 42.48
CA ALA A 437 -19.27 -4.37 42.22
C ALA A 437 -19.66 -5.83 41.99
N PRO A 438 -19.25 -6.47 40.89
CA PRO A 438 -19.39 -7.91 40.74
C PRO A 438 -18.43 -8.63 41.68
N PRO A 439 -18.81 -9.83 42.18
CA PRO A 439 -18.02 -10.57 43.15
C PRO A 439 -16.69 -11.05 42.57
N PRO A 440 -15.63 -11.17 43.39
CA PRO A 440 -14.32 -11.61 42.93
C PRO A 440 -14.36 -13.10 42.58
N TYR A 441 -14.00 -13.43 41.35
CA TYR A 441 -13.68 -14.81 40.97
C TYR A 441 -12.39 -15.22 41.69
N GLY A 442 -12.48 -16.28 42.48
CA GLY A 442 -11.35 -16.87 43.18
C GLY A 442 -10.30 -17.39 42.22
N GLU A 443 -9.07 -17.04 42.50
CA GLU A 443 -7.89 -17.62 41.86
C GLU A 443 -7.82 -19.12 42.18
N PRO A 444 -7.50 -19.99 41.21
CA PRO A 444 -7.16 -21.37 41.47
C PRO A 444 -5.76 -21.43 42.09
N ALA A 445 -5.63 -22.11 43.22
CA ALA A 445 -4.39 -22.36 43.91
C ALA A 445 -3.36 -23.04 43.01
N GLU A 446 -2.15 -22.45 42.94
CA GLU A 446 -0.95 -23.09 42.39
C GLU A 446 -0.57 -24.33 43.20
N PRO A 447 -0.22 -25.46 42.56
CA PRO A 447 0.35 -26.58 43.27
C PRO A 447 1.81 -26.30 43.65
N GLU A 448 2.13 -26.50 44.93
CA GLU A 448 3.47 -26.42 45.50
C GLU A 448 4.47 -27.31 44.74
N ARG A 449 5.57 -26.71 44.25
CA ARG A 449 6.73 -27.43 43.75
C ARG A 449 7.65 -27.83 44.90
N PRO A 450 8.15 -29.06 44.90
CA PRO A 450 9.12 -29.46 45.90
C PRO A 450 10.45 -28.77 45.68
N GLN A 451 11.04 -28.25 46.75
CA GLN A 451 12.36 -27.69 46.82
C GLN A 451 13.41 -28.81 46.56
N SER A 452 14.16 -28.71 45.49
CA SER A 452 15.35 -29.51 45.27
C SER A 452 16.60 -28.62 45.15
N ALA A 453 17.58 -29.06 45.88
CA ALA A 453 18.91 -28.58 46.17
C ALA A 453 19.64 -27.83 45.01
N THR A 454 20.35 -26.79 45.41
CA THR A 454 21.33 -26.00 44.65
C THR A 454 22.52 -26.89 44.24
N PRO A 455 22.90 -26.93 42.96
CA PRO A 455 24.22 -27.37 42.52
C PRO A 455 25.17 -26.17 42.46
N ALA A 456 26.42 -26.42 42.86
CA ALA A 456 27.53 -25.50 42.87
C ALA A 456 27.89 -24.97 41.44
N PRO A 457 28.52 -23.78 41.33
CA PRO A 457 28.80 -23.17 40.04
C PRO A 457 29.93 -23.88 39.29
N ALA A 458 29.66 -24.26 38.04
CA ALA A 458 30.66 -24.69 37.08
C ALA A 458 31.46 -23.47 36.54
N PRO A 459 32.73 -23.65 36.17
CA PRO A 459 33.61 -22.55 35.81
C PRO A 459 33.18 -21.90 34.48
N GLN A 460 33.06 -20.59 34.52
CA GLN A 460 32.82 -19.74 33.34
C GLN A 460 33.99 -19.88 32.37
N ALA A 461 33.71 -20.35 31.18
CA ALA A 461 34.61 -20.23 30.04
C ALA A 461 34.72 -18.73 29.68
N ALA A 462 35.94 -18.23 29.63
CA ALA A 462 36.26 -16.86 29.27
C ALA A 462 35.80 -16.57 27.83
N GLU A 463 34.91 -15.58 27.67
CA GLU A 463 34.63 -14.96 26.38
C GLU A 463 35.90 -14.26 25.88
N PRO A 464 36.24 -14.35 24.58
CA PRO A 464 37.35 -13.62 24.03
C PRO A 464 37.08 -12.11 24.11
N LYS A 465 37.86 -11.39 24.86
CA LYS A 465 37.94 -9.93 24.83
C LYS A 465 38.39 -9.51 23.44
N VAL A 466 37.45 -9.04 22.63
CA VAL A 466 37.77 -8.26 21.44
C VAL A 466 38.28 -6.91 21.94
N GLU A 467 39.57 -6.65 21.79
CA GLU A 467 40.16 -5.33 22.01
C GLU A 467 39.53 -4.35 21.02
N ALA A 468 38.81 -3.34 21.53
CA ALA A 468 38.26 -2.28 20.74
C ALA A 468 39.41 -1.43 20.13
N PRO A 469 39.37 -1.09 18.84
CA PRO A 469 40.37 -0.22 18.24
C PRO A 469 40.28 1.17 18.86
N LYS A 470 41.43 1.71 19.33
CA LYS A 470 41.55 3.09 19.79
C LYS A 470 41.35 4.03 18.60
N LEU A 471 40.17 4.63 18.51
CA LEU A 471 39.81 5.61 17.47
C LEU A 471 40.30 7.00 17.89
N THR A 472 41.21 7.56 17.11
CA THR A 472 41.73 8.93 17.24
C THR A 472 41.17 9.76 16.07
N GLY A 473 40.09 10.50 16.33
CA GLY A 473 39.51 11.42 15.33
C GLY A 473 38.05 11.80 15.64
N ASP A 474 37.77 13.10 15.70
CA ASP A 474 36.51 13.67 16.26
C ASP A 474 35.23 13.37 15.48
N SER A 475 35.27 12.98 14.21
CA SER A 475 34.07 12.84 13.36
C SER A 475 33.62 11.39 13.11
N ASP A 476 34.48 10.40 13.31
CA ASP A 476 34.18 9.00 12.92
C ASP A 476 33.58 8.16 14.07
N ILE A 477 33.63 8.66 15.31
CA ILE A 477 33.21 7.90 16.52
C ILE A 477 31.70 7.63 16.49
N TRP A 478 30.88 8.58 16.05
CA TRP A 478 29.42 8.42 16.01
C TRP A 478 28.99 7.25 15.12
N LEU A 479 29.58 7.15 13.93
CA LEU A 479 29.29 6.07 12.98
C LEU A 479 29.79 4.72 13.45
N ALA A 480 31.00 4.69 14.04
CA ALA A 480 31.60 3.45 14.54
C ALA A 480 30.77 2.85 15.70
N LEU A 481 30.11 3.69 16.50
CA LEU A 481 29.32 3.26 17.65
C LEU A 481 27.82 3.15 17.36
N MET A 482 27.35 3.49 16.15
CA MET A 482 25.95 3.53 15.78
C MET A 482 25.21 2.20 16.04
N GLU A 483 25.82 1.08 15.71
CA GLU A 483 25.24 -0.24 15.97
C GLU A 483 25.17 -0.55 17.46
N SER A 484 26.19 -0.18 18.22
CA SER A 484 26.21 -0.35 19.67
C SER A 484 25.14 0.49 20.35
N TYR A 485 24.89 1.73 19.88
CA TYR A 485 23.79 2.56 20.36
C TYR A 485 22.43 1.93 20.04
N LYS A 486 22.21 1.49 18.79
CA LYS A 486 20.96 0.86 18.38
C LYS A 486 20.64 -0.40 19.16
N ASN A 487 21.63 -1.23 19.46
CA ASN A 487 21.42 -2.48 20.19
C ASN A 487 20.99 -2.29 21.65
N ARG A 488 21.36 -1.17 22.28
CA ARG A 488 21.03 -0.89 23.68
C ARG A 488 19.82 0.03 23.86
N LEU A 489 19.28 0.62 22.77
CA LEU A 489 18.12 1.50 22.81
C LEU A 489 16.84 0.73 22.46
N THR A 490 15.71 1.23 22.97
CA THR A 490 14.38 0.70 22.66
C THR A 490 14.02 0.89 21.18
N PRO A 491 13.19 0.03 20.58
CA PRO A 491 12.86 0.06 19.14
C PRO A 491 12.36 1.42 18.64
N ASP A 492 11.58 2.13 19.45
CA ASP A 492 11.06 3.46 19.17
C ASP A 492 12.16 4.53 19.05
N LYS A 493 13.24 4.40 19.83
CA LYS A 493 14.38 5.34 19.84
C LYS A 493 15.43 5.06 18.75
N ARG A 494 15.54 3.82 18.28
CA ARG A 494 16.53 3.39 17.27
C ARG A 494 16.42 4.16 15.96
N ALA A 495 15.19 4.42 15.49
CA ALA A 495 14.93 5.15 14.25
C ALA A 495 15.42 6.61 14.34
N PHE A 496 15.23 7.26 15.49
CA PHE A 496 15.60 8.66 15.70
C PHE A 496 17.11 8.83 15.87
N VAL A 497 17.82 7.90 16.54
CA VAL A 497 19.29 7.91 16.60
C VAL A 497 19.91 7.73 15.22
N GLY A 498 19.31 6.94 14.35
CA GLY A 498 19.76 6.77 12.96
C GLY A 498 19.63 8.03 12.09
N GLN A 499 18.78 8.98 12.48
CA GLN A 499 18.58 10.25 11.78
C GLN A 499 19.45 11.40 12.34
N ALA A 500 20.01 11.23 13.55
CA ALA A 500 20.86 12.19 14.20
C ALA A 500 22.34 12.03 13.80
N ASP A 501 23.12 13.11 13.93
CA ASP A 501 24.56 13.09 13.79
C ASP A 501 25.22 13.42 15.13
N GLY A 502 26.39 12.88 15.42
CA GLY A 502 27.06 13.09 16.69
C GLY A 502 28.54 13.45 16.51
N ARG A 503 28.99 14.45 17.26
CA ARG A 503 30.41 14.84 17.30
C ARG A 503 30.93 14.88 18.73
N LEU A 504 32.09 14.30 18.94
CA LEU A 504 32.76 14.35 20.21
C LEU A 504 33.88 15.40 20.17
N ALA A 505 33.75 16.41 21.01
CA ALA A 505 34.79 17.45 21.19
C ALA A 505 34.95 17.77 22.67
N ASN A 506 36.17 17.86 23.15
CA ASN A 506 36.51 18.23 24.53
C ASN A 506 35.76 17.43 25.61
N GLY A 507 35.53 16.13 25.39
CA GLY A 507 34.81 15.27 26.34
C GLY A 507 33.28 15.47 26.36
N VAL A 508 32.72 16.21 25.38
CA VAL A 508 31.26 16.40 25.19
C VAL A 508 30.84 15.81 23.87
N LEU A 509 29.92 14.85 23.91
CA LEU A 509 29.26 14.30 22.72
C LEU A 509 28.05 15.20 22.39
N THR A 510 28.17 16.01 21.34
CA THR A 510 27.07 16.83 20.84
C THR A 510 26.31 16.07 19.77
N VAL A 511 25.03 15.78 20.03
CA VAL A 511 24.12 15.09 19.12
C VAL A 511 23.26 16.11 18.40
N TYR A 512 23.43 16.21 17.08
CA TYR A 512 22.70 17.10 16.19
C TYR A 512 21.44 16.40 15.68
N CYS A 513 20.28 16.96 16.02
CA CYS A 513 18.98 16.43 15.66
C CYS A 513 18.40 17.24 14.48
N PRO A 514 17.94 16.61 13.39
CA PRO A 514 17.43 17.33 12.21
C PRO A 514 16.15 18.12 12.50
N THR A 515 15.36 17.72 13.50
CA THR A 515 14.10 18.38 13.86
C THR A 515 13.95 18.50 15.38
N ALA A 516 13.09 19.43 15.82
CA ALA A 516 12.74 19.58 17.23
C ALA A 516 12.07 18.31 17.79
N VAL A 517 11.32 17.59 16.97
CA VAL A 517 10.69 16.30 17.35
C VAL A 517 11.76 15.23 17.62
N THR A 518 12.75 15.09 16.74
CA THR A 518 13.87 14.18 16.93
C THR A 518 14.63 14.50 18.22
N LYS A 519 14.85 15.78 18.50
CA LYS A 519 15.45 16.20 19.77
C LYS A 519 14.61 15.79 20.97
N ALA A 520 13.32 16.11 20.99
CA ALA A 520 12.42 15.78 22.11
C ALA A 520 12.35 14.26 22.37
N MET A 521 12.45 13.44 21.34
CA MET A 521 12.45 11.98 21.46
C MET A 521 13.78 11.41 21.97
N LEU A 522 14.90 12.05 21.69
CA LEU A 522 16.25 11.60 22.09
C LEU A 522 16.74 12.26 23.39
N ASP A 523 16.29 13.48 23.73
CA ASP A 523 16.67 14.24 24.92
C ASP A 523 16.00 13.68 26.18
N THR A 524 16.26 12.41 26.47
CA THR A 524 15.78 11.68 27.64
C THR A 524 16.99 11.13 28.41
N GLU A 525 16.90 11.11 29.75
CA GLU A 525 18.01 10.64 30.59
C GLU A 525 18.40 9.20 30.26
N ALA A 526 17.45 8.35 29.89
CA ALA A 526 17.70 6.96 29.48
C ALA A 526 18.57 6.87 28.21
N VAL A 527 18.30 7.70 27.20
CA VAL A 527 19.11 7.75 25.96
C VAL A 527 20.48 8.38 26.24
N ALA A 528 20.52 9.47 27.00
CA ALA A 528 21.77 10.12 27.38
C ALA A 528 22.69 9.19 28.20
N ALA A 529 22.15 8.35 29.08
CA ALA A 529 22.89 7.36 29.84
C ALA A 529 23.53 6.30 28.94
N VAL A 530 22.77 5.74 27.97
CA VAL A 530 23.29 4.77 27.01
C VAL A 530 24.40 5.38 26.14
N LEU A 531 24.19 6.60 25.63
CA LEU A 531 25.20 7.29 24.82
C LEU A 531 26.48 7.58 25.63
N ARG A 532 26.37 8.02 26.89
CA ARG A 532 27.49 8.25 27.80
C ARG A 532 28.27 6.95 28.08
N GLU A 533 27.56 5.87 28.38
CA GLU A 533 28.18 4.60 28.70
C GLU A 533 28.95 4.01 27.51
N VAL A 534 28.29 3.90 26.34
CA VAL A 534 28.88 3.30 25.14
C VAL A 534 30.07 4.12 24.64
N THR A 535 29.90 5.46 24.57
CA THR A 535 31.01 6.33 24.14
C THR A 535 32.15 6.35 25.16
N GLY A 536 31.81 6.42 26.44
CA GLY A 536 32.79 6.40 27.54
C GLY A 536 33.61 5.11 27.56
N GLN A 537 33.01 3.95 27.33
CA GLN A 537 33.70 2.65 27.20
C GLN A 537 34.69 2.63 26.02
N SER A 538 34.30 3.26 24.89
CA SER A 538 35.14 3.27 23.68
C SER A 538 36.28 4.29 23.72
N VAL A 539 36.11 5.41 24.43
CA VAL A 539 37.09 6.51 24.53
C VAL A 539 37.95 6.40 25.81
N GLY A 540 37.48 5.66 26.82
CA GLY A 540 38.16 5.49 28.10
C GLY A 540 38.07 6.71 29.02
N GLN A 541 37.15 7.63 28.79
CA GLN A 541 36.92 8.86 29.57
C GLN A 541 35.45 9.09 29.87
N ALA A 542 35.17 9.80 30.97
CA ALA A 542 33.80 10.24 31.27
C ALA A 542 33.34 11.31 30.25
N ILE A 543 32.19 11.10 29.62
CA ILE A 543 31.68 11.96 28.54
C ILE A 543 30.36 12.60 28.97
N ALA A 544 30.19 13.89 28.66
CA ALA A 544 28.91 14.57 28.75
C ALA A 544 28.18 14.48 27.40
N VAL A 545 26.83 14.38 27.42
CA VAL A 545 26.01 14.34 26.19
C VAL A 545 25.14 15.58 26.13
N ARG A 546 25.07 16.22 24.96
CA ARG A 546 24.26 17.41 24.70
C ARG A 546 23.49 17.22 23.40
N PHE A 547 22.18 17.54 23.40
CA PHE A 547 21.32 17.48 22.22
C PHE A 547 21.05 18.90 21.67
N VAL A 548 21.28 19.10 20.37
CA VAL A 548 21.10 20.38 19.67
C VAL A 548 20.25 20.16 18.43
N VAL A 549 19.34 21.07 18.12
CA VAL A 549 18.57 21.06 16.85
C VAL A 549 19.39 21.81 15.81
N GLY A 550 19.66 21.18 14.68
CA GLY A 550 20.40 21.76 13.55
C GLY A 550 21.44 20.81 12.98
N GLU A 551 22.14 21.25 11.96
CA GLU A 551 23.29 20.56 11.36
C GLU A 551 24.61 21.11 11.95
N PRO A 552 25.70 20.32 12.00
CA PRO A 552 27.00 20.81 12.47
C PRO A 552 27.54 21.93 11.57
N GLU A 553 28.10 22.98 12.15
CA GLU A 553 28.53 24.22 11.49
C GLU A 553 29.66 24.08 10.44
N ASP A 554 30.35 22.95 10.40
CA ASP A 554 31.36 22.68 9.37
C ASP A 554 30.70 22.19 8.08
N GLY A 555 30.48 23.11 7.15
CA GLY A 555 29.76 23.01 5.88
C GLY A 555 30.19 21.94 4.84
N LYS A 556 30.66 20.78 5.24
CA LYS A 556 30.76 19.60 4.38
C LYS A 556 29.46 18.80 4.49
N LYS A 557 28.52 19.09 3.59
CA LYS A 557 27.40 18.17 3.34
C LYS A 557 27.98 16.78 3.14
N ARG A 558 27.62 15.85 3.99
CA ARG A 558 27.98 14.44 3.82
C ARG A 558 27.51 13.96 2.46
N ASP A 559 28.46 13.60 1.62
CA ASP A 559 28.15 12.96 0.34
C ASP A 559 27.81 11.49 0.65
N LYS A 560 26.51 11.19 0.67
CA LYS A 560 25.97 9.83 0.90
C LYS A 560 26.58 8.80 -0.07
N PHE A 561 27.07 9.26 -1.20
CA PHE A 561 27.73 8.44 -2.19
C PHE A 561 29.14 8.01 -1.75
N GLN A 562 29.89 8.89 -1.09
CA GLN A 562 31.20 8.54 -0.51
C GLN A 562 31.10 7.59 0.67
N ASP A 563 30.06 7.70 1.49
CA ASP A 563 29.78 6.77 2.59
C ASP A 563 29.42 5.36 2.08
N LEU A 564 28.65 5.29 0.97
CA LEU A 564 28.36 4.02 0.27
C LEU A 564 29.61 3.38 -0.33
N LEU A 565 30.49 4.18 -0.93
CA LEU A 565 31.78 3.71 -1.47
C LEU A 565 32.70 3.14 -0.37
N ARG A 566 32.74 3.79 0.78
CA ARG A 566 33.52 3.35 1.95
C ARG A 566 32.93 2.08 2.61
N MET A 567 31.62 1.90 2.60
CA MET A 567 30.97 0.64 2.99
C MET A 567 31.25 -0.48 1.99
N GLY A 568 31.20 -0.18 0.69
CA GLY A 568 31.45 -1.14 -0.38
C GLY A 568 32.90 -1.64 -0.41
N SER A 569 33.89 -0.80 -0.07
CA SER A 569 35.31 -1.20 -0.02
C SER A 569 35.68 -2.20 1.09
N LYS A 570 34.76 -2.50 2.01
CA LYS A 570 34.90 -3.56 3.03
C LYS A 570 34.48 -4.95 2.53
N PHE A 571 33.96 -5.05 1.31
CA PHE A 571 33.59 -6.32 0.71
C PHE A 571 34.48 -6.60 -0.50
N ASP A 572 35.22 -7.71 -0.49
CA ASP A 572 36.19 -8.12 -1.50
C ASP A 572 35.64 -8.29 -2.93
N ASN A 573 34.33 -8.17 -3.13
CA ASN A 573 33.64 -8.34 -4.41
C ASN A 573 33.00 -7.06 -4.97
N PHE A 574 33.36 -5.86 -4.47
CA PHE A 574 32.79 -4.61 -4.91
C PHE A 574 33.66 -3.97 -6.00
N ASN A 575 33.35 -4.22 -7.27
CA ASN A 575 33.96 -3.56 -8.42
C ASN A 575 33.02 -2.52 -9.03
N ILE A 576 33.41 -1.26 -8.99
CA ILE A 576 32.74 -0.16 -9.71
C ILE A 576 33.31 -0.12 -11.14
N LYS A 577 32.44 -0.38 -12.12
CA LYS A 577 32.73 -0.09 -13.54
C LYS A 577 32.10 1.22 -13.93
#